data_5cfe17008d84b79eed5902c819f6a1fa
#
_entry.id   5cfe17008d84b79eed5902c819f6a1fa
#
_cell.length_a   1.000
_cell.length_b   1.000
_cell.length_c   1.000
_cell.angle_alpha   90.00
_cell.angle_beta   90.00
_cell.angle_gamma   90.00
#
_symmetry.space_group_name_H-M   'P 1'
#
loop_
_entity.id
_entity.type
_entity.pdbx_description
1 polymer ?
#
loop_
_entity_poly.entity_id
_entity_poly.type
_entity_poly.pdbx_seq_one_letter_code
_entity_poly.pdbx_strand_id
1 'polypeptide(L)'
;DEFVKETVKEFGFPLFVKPCSAGSSNGAAKANNEKELNFAIMEAFLWDDKILIEKSINAREIECSVTGNSVTFPADSDVEQVTAYIPGEIIPTHTFYSYEAKYQDDNGAELQIPAMLSENDLEKIRRVAVAAYKALDASGLSRVDFFIDRDTNAVYLNEINTMPGFTPISMFPKMCDAAGLDFENLIELLLDQAIALHNTKSALSTSR
;
A
#
# COMPACT_ATOMS: atom_id res chain seq x y z
N ASP A 1 -13.34 -16.77 21.38
CA ASP A 1 -13.58 -16.17 22.70
C ASP A 1 -12.32 -15.98 23.53
N GLU A 2 -11.39 -16.96 23.62
CA GLU A 2 -10.10 -16.79 24.28
C GLU A 2 -9.20 -15.89 23.45
N PHE A 3 -9.09 -16.12 22.16
CA PHE A 3 -8.36 -15.29 21.21
C PHE A 3 -8.77 -13.81 21.28
N VAL A 4 -10.07 -13.51 21.28
CA VAL A 4 -10.58 -12.12 21.40
C VAL A 4 -10.11 -11.47 22.69
N LYS A 5 -10.15 -12.20 23.82
CA LYS A 5 -9.70 -11.70 25.12
C LYS A 5 -8.18 -11.41 25.14
N GLU A 6 -7.40 -12.30 24.55
CA GLU A 6 -5.95 -12.12 24.43
C GLU A 6 -5.61 -10.92 23.56
N THR A 7 -6.28 -10.78 22.41
CA THR A 7 -6.11 -9.65 21.49
C THR A 7 -6.45 -8.32 22.18
N VAL A 8 -7.59 -8.27 22.89
CA VAL A 8 -7.99 -7.06 23.62
C VAL A 8 -7.02 -6.76 24.76
N LYS A 9 -6.50 -7.79 25.44
CA LYS A 9 -5.51 -7.60 26.51
C LYS A 9 -4.19 -7.06 25.98
N GLU A 10 -3.77 -7.47 24.78
CA GLU A 10 -2.50 -7.07 24.16
C GLU A 10 -2.58 -5.66 23.58
N PHE A 11 -3.61 -5.37 22.80
CA PHE A 11 -3.70 -4.13 22.02
C PHE A 11 -4.60 -3.05 22.62
N GLY A 12 -5.60 -3.44 23.42
CA GLY A 12 -6.66 -2.55 23.90
C GLY A 12 -7.61 -2.12 22.79
N PHE A 13 -8.54 -1.24 23.09
CA PHE A 13 -9.42 -0.60 22.10
C PHE A 13 -8.96 0.84 21.80
N PRO A 14 -9.27 1.38 20.61
CA PRO A 14 -10.00 0.76 19.50
C PRO A 14 -9.12 -0.20 18.67
N LEU A 15 -9.78 -1.22 18.07
CA LEU A 15 -9.19 -2.16 17.13
C LEU A 15 -9.74 -1.95 15.73
N PHE A 16 -8.99 -2.42 14.73
CA PHE A 16 -9.42 -2.45 13.34
C PHE A 16 -9.40 -3.89 12.83
N VAL A 17 -10.49 -4.33 12.21
CA VAL A 17 -10.61 -5.67 11.65
C VAL A 17 -10.73 -5.55 10.14
N LYS A 18 -9.95 -6.33 9.40
CA LYS A 18 -10.00 -6.33 7.93
C LYS A 18 -9.77 -7.72 7.34
N PRO A 19 -10.43 -8.09 6.23
CA PRO A 19 -10.07 -9.26 5.44
C PRO A 19 -8.65 -9.12 4.88
N CYS A 20 -7.94 -10.24 4.69
CA CYS A 20 -6.56 -10.20 4.17
C CYS A 20 -6.48 -9.92 2.67
N SER A 21 -7.47 -10.39 1.89
CA SER A 21 -7.42 -10.35 0.42
C SER A 21 -8.52 -9.49 -0.21
N ALA A 22 -9.41 -8.89 0.60
CA ALA A 22 -10.46 -8.01 0.11
C ALA A 22 -9.94 -6.57 -0.04
N GLY A 23 -9.96 -6.05 -1.26
CA GLY A 23 -9.61 -4.65 -1.55
C GLY A 23 -10.71 -3.65 -1.23
N SER A 24 -10.42 -2.36 -1.40
CA SER A 24 -11.36 -1.23 -1.31
C SER A 24 -12.12 -1.14 0.02
N SER A 25 -11.48 -1.52 1.13
CA SER A 25 -12.05 -1.51 2.49
C SER A 25 -13.32 -2.37 2.67
N ASN A 26 -13.60 -3.30 1.76
CA ASN A 26 -14.71 -4.24 1.90
C ASN A 26 -14.51 -5.14 3.13
N GLY A 27 -15.52 -5.21 4.00
CA GLY A 27 -15.47 -6.00 5.23
C GLY A 27 -14.54 -5.44 6.32
N ALA A 28 -13.94 -4.26 6.11
CA ALA A 28 -13.10 -3.61 7.09
C ALA A 28 -13.93 -2.76 8.07
N ALA A 29 -13.67 -2.88 9.36
CA ALA A 29 -14.41 -2.15 10.38
C ALA A 29 -13.55 -1.79 11.61
N LYS A 30 -13.84 -0.64 12.22
CA LYS A 30 -13.30 -0.22 13.50
C LYS A 30 -14.20 -0.74 14.63
N ALA A 31 -13.59 -1.29 15.68
CA ALA A 31 -14.26 -1.77 16.86
C ALA A 31 -13.78 -1.04 18.11
N ASN A 32 -14.71 -0.46 18.89
CA ASN A 32 -14.41 0.30 20.09
C ASN A 32 -14.67 -0.49 21.38
N ASN A 33 -15.25 -1.68 21.27
CA ASN A 33 -15.57 -2.58 22.38
C ASN A 33 -15.70 -4.03 21.88
N GLU A 34 -15.80 -4.99 22.81
CA GLU A 34 -15.87 -6.43 22.47
C GLU A 34 -17.08 -6.80 21.60
N LYS A 35 -18.22 -6.12 21.76
CA LYS A 35 -19.42 -6.39 20.97
C LYS A 35 -19.20 -6.00 19.50
N GLU A 36 -18.64 -4.82 19.29
CA GLU A 36 -18.29 -4.33 17.95
C GLU A 36 -17.18 -5.20 17.32
N LEU A 37 -16.20 -5.64 18.13
CA LEU A 37 -15.13 -6.52 17.65
C LEU A 37 -15.68 -7.87 17.17
N ASN A 38 -16.56 -8.50 17.94
CA ASN A 38 -17.19 -9.77 17.53
C ASN A 38 -18.00 -9.59 16.23
N PHE A 39 -18.75 -8.49 16.11
CA PHE A 39 -19.49 -8.19 14.89
C PHE A 39 -18.55 -7.97 13.70
N ALA A 40 -17.51 -7.15 13.86
CA ALA A 40 -16.52 -6.89 12.83
C ALA A 40 -15.79 -8.15 12.34
N ILE A 41 -15.46 -9.07 13.26
CA ILE A 41 -14.87 -10.37 12.92
C ILE A 41 -15.84 -11.20 12.06
N MET A 42 -17.12 -11.28 12.44
CA MET A 42 -18.14 -12.03 11.68
C MET A 42 -18.32 -11.44 10.28
N GLU A 43 -18.41 -10.11 10.16
CA GLU A 43 -18.53 -9.42 8.88
C GLU A 43 -17.31 -9.64 8.00
N ALA A 44 -16.09 -9.54 8.56
CA ALA A 44 -14.86 -9.73 7.80
C ALA A 44 -14.75 -11.17 7.23
N PHE A 45 -15.21 -12.18 7.98
CA PHE A 45 -15.26 -13.57 7.50
C PHE A 45 -16.31 -13.85 6.41
N LEU A 46 -17.18 -12.90 6.09
CA LEU A 46 -18.03 -13.00 4.90
C LEU A 46 -17.26 -12.67 3.61
N TRP A 47 -16.11 -12.02 3.73
CA TRP A 47 -15.30 -11.54 2.61
C TRP A 47 -14.04 -12.38 2.36
N ASP A 48 -13.50 -13.02 3.41
CA ASP A 48 -12.25 -13.78 3.35
C ASP A 48 -12.22 -14.88 4.42
N ASP A 49 -11.50 -15.94 4.19
CA ASP A 49 -11.25 -17.01 5.15
C ASP A 49 -10.12 -16.67 6.13
N LYS A 50 -9.38 -15.58 5.89
CA LYS A 50 -8.35 -15.01 6.76
C LYS A 50 -8.61 -13.54 7.02
N ILE A 51 -8.53 -13.15 8.28
CA ILE A 51 -8.69 -11.75 8.70
C ILE A 51 -7.48 -11.27 9.51
N LEU A 52 -7.29 -9.96 9.53
CA LEU A 52 -6.34 -9.28 10.41
C LEU A 52 -7.11 -8.48 11.47
N ILE A 53 -6.61 -8.51 12.69
CA ILE A 53 -7.03 -7.60 13.78
C ILE A 53 -5.83 -6.77 14.15
N GLU A 54 -5.96 -5.48 14.04
CA GLU A 54 -4.88 -4.51 14.22
C GLU A 54 -5.26 -3.47 15.26
N LYS A 55 -4.26 -2.89 15.93
CA LYS A 55 -4.49 -1.69 16.72
C LYS A 55 -4.93 -0.54 15.80
N SER A 56 -6.04 0.12 16.13
CA SER A 56 -6.44 1.32 15.38
C SER A 56 -5.49 2.47 15.70
N ILE A 57 -4.87 3.03 14.66
CA ILE A 57 -3.90 4.13 14.77
C ILE A 57 -4.59 5.42 14.33
N ASN A 58 -4.36 6.51 15.06
CA ASN A 58 -4.71 7.86 14.62
C ASN A 58 -3.66 8.32 13.62
N ALA A 59 -3.82 7.96 12.34
CA ALA A 59 -2.77 8.06 11.36
C ALA A 59 -2.97 9.16 10.33
N ARG A 60 -1.84 9.56 9.72
CA ARG A 60 -1.76 10.12 8.36
C ARG A 60 -1.62 8.96 7.41
N GLU A 61 -2.33 9.00 6.29
CA GLU A 61 -2.27 7.96 5.26
C GLU A 61 -1.30 8.39 4.15
N ILE A 62 -0.18 7.70 4.03
CA ILE A 62 0.87 8.01 3.06
C ILE A 62 0.97 6.86 2.05
N GLU A 63 1.01 7.21 0.78
CA GLU A 63 1.20 6.26 -0.32
C GLU A 63 2.54 6.52 -1.02
N CYS A 64 3.18 5.45 -1.50
CA CYS A 64 4.44 5.53 -2.24
C CYS A 64 4.38 4.62 -3.47
N SER A 65 4.52 5.19 -4.65
CA SER A 65 4.63 4.43 -5.90
C SER A 65 6.01 3.79 -6.01
N VAL A 66 6.04 2.54 -6.47
CA VAL A 66 7.28 1.79 -6.72
C VAL A 66 7.19 1.11 -8.08
N THR A 67 8.26 1.21 -8.87
CA THR A 67 8.42 0.45 -10.12
C THR A 67 9.72 -0.33 -10.09
N GLY A 68 9.78 -1.40 -10.87
CA GLY A 68 11.00 -2.16 -11.06
C GLY A 68 10.75 -3.66 -11.25
N ASN A 69 11.85 -4.40 -11.27
CA ASN A 69 11.85 -5.85 -11.23
C ASN A 69 12.75 -6.29 -10.08
N SER A 70 12.22 -7.09 -9.15
CA SER A 70 13.03 -7.70 -8.08
C SER A 70 13.90 -8.84 -8.58
N VAL A 71 13.62 -9.35 -9.79
CA VAL A 71 14.47 -10.33 -10.46
C VAL A 71 15.76 -9.64 -10.90
N THR A 72 16.87 -10.12 -10.40
CA THR A 72 18.21 -9.55 -10.63
C THR A 72 18.55 -9.45 -12.12
N PHE A 73 18.70 -8.22 -12.61
CA PHE A 73 19.48 -7.96 -13.81
C PHE A 73 20.96 -8.34 -13.56
N PRO A 74 21.77 -8.60 -14.60
CA PRO A 74 23.19 -8.74 -14.44
C PRO A 74 23.77 -7.54 -13.66
N ALA A 75 24.73 -7.79 -12.79
CA ALA A 75 25.31 -6.79 -11.88
C ALA A 75 25.91 -5.54 -12.59
N ASP A 76 26.06 -5.60 -13.91
CA ASP A 76 26.64 -4.57 -14.76
C ASP A 76 25.59 -3.66 -15.43
N SER A 77 24.29 -3.79 -15.10
CA SER A 77 23.28 -2.87 -15.64
C SER A 77 23.22 -1.61 -14.77
N ASP A 78 23.46 -0.43 -15.38
CA ASP A 78 23.28 0.89 -14.76
C ASP A 78 21.79 1.22 -14.47
N VAL A 79 20.88 0.27 -14.70
CA VAL A 79 19.44 0.45 -14.48
C VAL A 79 19.12 0.19 -13.01
N GLU A 80 18.65 1.20 -12.33
CA GLU A 80 18.13 1.07 -10.96
C GLU A 80 16.96 0.09 -10.95
N GLN A 81 17.17 -1.06 -10.32
CA GLN A 81 16.26 -2.22 -10.45
C GLN A 81 14.90 -2.00 -9.82
N VAL A 82 14.81 -1.18 -8.78
CA VAL A 82 13.57 -0.85 -8.08
C VAL A 82 13.63 0.60 -7.60
N THR A 83 12.70 1.41 -8.05
CA THR A 83 12.61 2.84 -7.74
C THR A 83 11.35 3.15 -6.96
N ALA A 84 11.50 3.79 -5.79
CA ALA A 84 10.41 4.40 -5.05
C ALA A 84 10.34 5.90 -5.36
N TYR A 85 9.16 6.38 -5.73
CA TYR A 85 8.91 7.77 -6.12
C TYR A 85 8.58 8.68 -4.92
N ILE A 86 8.20 9.91 -5.22
CA ILE A 86 7.83 10.88 -4.19
C ILE A 86 6.50 10.44 -3.54
N PRO A 87 6.47 10.26 -2.20
CA PRO A 87 5.23 9.90 -1.53
C PRO A 87 4.16 10.98 -1.59
N GLY A 88 2.91 10.55 -1.65
CA GLY A 88 1.74 11.39 -1.50
C GLY A 88 0.98 11.09 -0.21
N GLU A 89 0.17 12.03 0.25
CA GLU A 89 -0.73 11.88 1.40
C GLU A 89 -2.18 11.93 0.95
N ILE A 90 -2.99 11.01 1.48
CA ILE A 90 -4.44 11.07 1.39
C ILE A 90 -4.96 11.74 2.67
N ILE A 91 -5.61 12.88 2.52
CA ILE A 91 -6.22 13.62 3.63
C ILE A 91 -7.73 13.41 3.53
N PRO A 92 -8.32 12.49 4.35
CA PRO A 92 -9.74 12.26 4.33
C PRO A 92 -10.52 13.51 4.73
N THR A 93 -11.55 13.86 3.98
CA THR A 93 -12.48 14.95 4.34
C THR A 93 -13.56 14.48 5.32
N HIS A 94 -13.70 13.15 5.50
CA HIS A 94 -14.64 12.50 6.41
C HIS A 94 -13.92 11.65 7.45
N THR A 95 -14.60 11.33 8.55
CA THR A 95 -14.05 10.57 9.70
C THR A 95 -13.58 9.16 9.35
N PHE A 96 -14.07 8.58 8.26
CA PHE A 96 -13.67 7.27 7.74
C PHE A 96 -13.66 7.30 6.22
N TYR A 97 -12.54 6.90 5.61
CA TYR A 97 -12.35 6.84 4.17
C TYR A 97 -12.92 5.52 3.61
N SER A 98 -14.26 5.43 3.58
CA SER A 98 -15.02 4.27 3.11
C SER A 98 -14.90 4.07 1.60
N TYR A 99 -15.45 2.95 1.10
CA TYR A 99 -15.58 2.69 -0.34
C TYR A 99 -16.33 3.81 -1.08
N GLU A 100 -17.43 4.30 -0.48
CA GLU A 100 -18.19 5.40 -1.06
C GLU A 100 -17.37 6.68 -1.14
N ALA A 101 -16.61 7.01 -0.09
CA ALA A 101 -15.72 8.17 -0.08
C ALA A 101 -14.56 8.04 -1.09
N LYS A 102 -14.14 6.81 -1.42
CA LYS A 102 -13.07 6.55 -2.40
C LYS A 102 -13.51 6.70 -3.85
N TYR A 103 -14.76 6.33 -4.17
CA TYR A 103 -15.20 6.13 -5.57
C TYR A 103 -16.46 6.86 -5.96
N GLN A 104 -17.24 7.37 -5.01
CA GLN A 104 -18.55 7.99 -5.29
C GLN A 104 -18.62 9.46 -4.85
N ASP A 105 -17.67 9.92 -4.02
CA ASP A 105 -17.61 11.31 -3.57
C ASP A 105 -16.38 12.00 -4.16
N ASP A 106 -16.59 12.91 -5.12
CA ASP A 106 -15.52 13.72 -5.74
C ASP A 106 -14.73 14.57 -4.72
N ASN A 107 -15.24 14.76 -3.51
CA ASN A 107 -14.63 15.50 -2.42
C ASN A 107 -14.28 14.58 -1.23
N GLY A 108 -14.24 13.26 -1.40
CA GLY A 108 -14.03 12.29 -0.32
C GLY A 108 -12.65 12.35 0.32
N ALA A 109 -11.64 12.85 -0.39
CA ALA A 109 -10.30 13.09 0.12
C ALA A 109 -9.55 14.15 -0.70
N GLU A 110 -8.66 14.89 -0.03
CA GLU A 110 -7.66 15.74 -0.67
C GLU A 110 -6.37 14.93 -0.89
N LEU A 111 -5.80 15.05 -2.09
CA LEU A 111 -4.53 14.41 -2.45
C LEU A 111 -3.40 15.43 -2.38
N GLN A 112 -2.47 15.24 -1.46
CA GLN A 112 -1.31 16.11 -1.30
C GLN A 112 -0.05 15.42 -1.84
N ILE A 113 0.47 15.91 -2.98
CA ILE A 113 1.68 15.39 -3.62
C ILE A 113 2.61 16.57 -3.94
N PRO A 114 3.83 16.60 -3.41
CA PRO A 114 4.43 15.69 -2.40
C PRO A 114 3.70 15.72 -1.05
N ALA A 115 3.74 14.59 -0.31
CA ALA A 115 3.32 14.58 1.08
C ALA A 115 4.25 15.50 1.91
N MET A 116 3.66 16.25 2.87
CA MET A 116 4.46 17.10 3.76
C MET A 116 5.13 16.26 4.85
N LEU A 117 6.34 15.76 4.52
CA LEU A 117 7.16 14.90 5.36
C LEU A 117 8.51 15.56 5.68
N SER A 118 9.11 15.16 6.79
CA SER A 118 10.54 15.45 7.01
C SER A 118 11.41 14.66 6.01
N GLU A 119 12.60 15.15 5.70
CA GLU A 119 13.53 14.44 4.82
C GLU A 119 13.83 13.02 5.33
N ASN A 120 13.94 12.86 6.65
CA ASN A 120 14.19 11.56 7.28
C ASN A 120 12.99 10.60 7.11
N ASP A 121 11.75 11.07 7.25
CA ASP A 121 10.57 10.24 7.07
C ASP A 121 10.36 9.88 5.60
N LEU A 122 10.63 10.83 4.69
CA LEU A 122 10.58 10.60 3.25
C LEU A 122 11.57 9.51 2.83
N GLU A 123 12.83 9.61 3.28
CA GLU A 123 13.84 8.60 2.98
C GLU A 123 13.48 7.23 3.60
N LYS A 124 12.99 7.23 4.85
CA LYS A 124 12.55 6.02 5.54
C LYS A 124 11.42 5.33 4.78
N ILE A 125 10.39 6.06 4.36
CA ILE A 125 9.24 5.53 3.61
C ILE A 125 9.71 4.93 2.29
N ARG A 126 10.50 5.65 1.50
CA ARG A 126 11.01 5.15 0.23
C ARG A 126 11.85 3.88 0.40
N ARG A 127 12.74 3.87 1.39
CA ARG A 127 13.55 2.69 1.71
C ARG A 127 12.71 1.47 2.11
N VAL A 128 11.69 1.66 2.96
CA VAL A 128 10.79 0.58 3.38
C VAL A 128 9.92 0.13 2.22
N ALA A 129 9.44 1.04 1.37
CA ALA A 129 8.67 0.70 0.17
C ALA A 129 9.47 -0.21 -0.78
N VAL A 130 10.74 0.13 -1.06
CA VAL A 130 11.63 -0.72 -1.87
C VAL A 130 11.87 -2.07 -1.21
N ALA A 131 12.07 -2.10 0.12
CA ALA A 131 12.31 -3.35 0.85
C ALA A 131 11.07 -4.26 0.81
N ALA A 132 9.86 -3.71 1.02
CA ALA A 132 8.61 -4.45 0.94
C ALA A 132 8.36 -5.00 -0.47
N TYR A 133 8.58 -4.17 -1.49
CA TYR A 133 8.47 -4.57 -2.89
C TYR A 133 9.36 -5.77 -3.23
N LYS A 134 10.65 -5.70 -2.82
CA LYS A 134 11.62 -6.78 -3.04
C LYS A 134 11.29 -8.03 -2.23
N ALA A 135 10.81 -7.89 -1.00
CA ALA A 135 10.45 -9.00 -0.13
C ALA A 135 9.29 -9.86 -0.67
N LEU A 136 8.43 -9.27 -1.51
CA LEU A 136 7.32 -9.95 -2.17
C LEU A 136 7.63 -10.40 -3.62
N ASP A 137 8.89 -10.30 -4.06
CA ASP A 137 9.26 -10.57 -5.45
C ASP A 137 8.38 -9.82 -6.47
N ALA A 138 7.93 -8.62 -6.13
CA ALA A 138 7.09 -7.83 -6.99
C ALA A 138 7.82 -7.39 -8.27
N SER A 139 7.08 -7.19 -9.35
CA SER A 139 7.62 -6.72 -10.63
C SER A 139 6.64 -5.78 -11.32
N GLY A 140 7.16 -4.84 -12.13
CA GLY A 140 6.38 -3.81 -12.81
C GLY A 140 6.04 -2.66 -11.87
N LEU A 141 4.85 -2.63 -11.33
CA LEU A 141 4.37 -1.53 -10.49
C LEU A 141 3.73 -2.02 -9.18
N SER A 142 3.86 -1.22 -8.13
CA SER A 142 3.11 -1.39 -6.89
C SER A 142 2.95 -0.04 -6.18
N ARG A 143 1.88 0.10 -5.40
CA ARG A 143 1.73 1.18 -4.44
C ARG A 143 1.86 0.60 -3.04
N VAL A 144 2.75 1.17 -2.27
CA VAL A 144 3.00 0.78 -0.88
C VAL A 144 2.39 1.84 0.01
N ASP A 145 1.48 1.42 0.89
CA ASP A 145 0.68 2.28 1.72
C ASP A 145 1.17 2.24 3.17
N PHE A 146 1.27 3.40 3.80
CA PHE A 146 1.83 3.59 5.14
C PHE A 146 0.89 4.38 6.03
N PHE A 147 0.99 4.12 7.32
CA PHE A 147 0.46 4.98 8.38
C PHE A 147 1.60 5.70 9.10
N ILE A 148 1.43 6.99 9.31
CA ILE A 148 2.25 7.76 10.26
C ILE A 148 1.35 8.12 11.43
N ASP A 149 1.64 7.54 12.59
CA ASP A 149 0.91 7.81 13.82
C ASP A 149 1.08 9.27 14.23
N ARG A 150 -0.03 10.00 14.37
CA ARG A 150 -0.03 11.45 14.71
C ARG A 150 0.46 11.75 16.11
N ASP A 151 0.39 10.77 17.01
CA ASP A 151 0.74 10.93 18.42
C ASP A 151 2.22 10.61 18.69
N THR A 152 2.76 9.60 17.96
CA THR A 152 4.13 9.10 18.19
C THR A 152 5.09 9.38 17.04
N ASN A 153 4.58 9.81 15.89
CA ASN A 153 5.31 9.91 14.61
C ASN A 153 5.94 8.61 14.13
N ALA A 154 5.46 7.47 14.63
CA ALA A 154 5.91 6.16 14.19
C ALA A 154 5.35 5.84 12.79
N VAL A 155 6.22 5.30 11.92
CA VAL A 155 5.86 4.89 10.55
C VAL A 155 5.59 3.40 10.53
N TYR A 156 4.41 3.01 10.08
CA TYR A 156 3.97 1.63 9.90
C TYR A 156 3.70 1.34 8.43
N LEU A 157 4.17 0.20 7.95
CA LEU A 157 3.73 -0.37 6.67
C LEU A 157 2.31 -0.91 6.87
N ASN A 158 1.36 -0.49 6.04
CA ASN A 158 -0.01 -0.97 6.07
C ASN A 158 -0.22 -2.11 5.07
N GLU A 159 -0.09 -1.82 3.78
CA GLU A 159 -0.30 -2.81 2.73
C GLU A 159 0.52 -2.51 1.48
N ILE A 160 0.58 -3.47 0.56
CA ILE A 160 1.14 -3.30 -0.77
C ILE A 160 0.10 -3.69 -1.82
N ASN A 161 -0.16 -2.76 -2.75
CA ASN A 161 -1.09 -2.94 -3.85
C ASN A 161 -0.29 -3.23 -5.13
N THR A 162 -0.29 -4.47 -5.57
CA THR A 162 0.46 -4.91 -6.76
C THR A 162 -0.25 -4.58 -8.09
N MET A 163 -1.48 -4.06 -8.03
CA MET A 163 -2.23 -3.53 -9.17
C MET A 163 -2.98 -2.27 -8.74
N PRO A 164 -2.25 -1.18 -8.48
CA PRO A 164 -2.87 0.07 -8.04
C PRO A 164 -3.73 0.69 -9.13
N GLY A 165 -4.61 1.62 -8.75
CA GLY A 165 -5.36 2.44 -9.71
C GLY A 165 -4.42 3.16 -10.68
N PHE A 166 -4.74 3.10 -11.97
CA PHE A 166 -3.89 3.60 -13.06
C PHE A 166 -4.68 4.53 -14.00
N THR A 167 -5.43 5.45 -13.42
CA THR A 167 -6.15 6.50 -14.15
C THR A 167 -5.48 7.85 -13.91
N PRO A 168 -5.76 8.88 -14.73
CA PRO A 168 -5.17 10.21 -14.54
C PRO A 168 -5.41 10.85 -13.16
N ILE A 169 -6.45 10.41 -12.45
CA ILE A 169 -6.77 10.89 -11.10
C ILE A 169 -6.12 10.03 -9.99
N SER A 170 -5.58 8.86 -10.33
CA SER A 170 -5.00 7.92 -9.37
C SER A 170 -3.69 8.44 -8.79
N MET A 171 -3.45 8.13 -7.51
CA MET A 171 -2.23 8.53 -6.80
C MET A 171 -0.95 7.97 -7.45
N PHE A 172 -1.00 6.72 -7.93
CA PHE A 172 0.20 6.06 -8.47
C PHE A 172 0.87 6.86 -9.60
N PRO A 173 0.20 7.19 -10.72
CA PRO A 173 0.82 7.98 -11.78
C PRO A 173 1.13 9.41 -11.35
N LYS A 174 0.33 10.03 -10.48
CA LYS A 174 0.59 11.39 -9.98
C LYS A 174 1.88 11.47 -9.15
N MET A 175 2.20 10.47 -8.34
CA MET A 175 3.44 10.42 -7.58
C MET A 175 4.66 10.21 -8.48
N CYS A 176 4.51 9.45 -9.57
CA CYS A 176 5.54 9.29 -10.59
C CYS A 176 5.79 10.62 -11.33
N ASP A 177 4.74 11.29 -11.76
CA ASP A 177 4.80 12.59 -12.45
C ASP A 177 5.44 13.68 -11.59
N ALA A 178 5.08 13.75 -10.31
CA ALA A 178 5.70 14.68 -9.35
C ALA A 178 7.21 14.42 -9.15
N ALA A 179 7.68 13.21 -9.44
CA ALA A 179 9.10 12.85 -9.45
C ALA A 179 9.78 13.06 -10.81
N GLY A 180 9.08 13.60 -11.80
CA GLY A 180 9.59 13.87 -13.13
C GLY A 180 9.42 12.73 -14.14
N LEU A 181 8.70 11.66 -13.78
CA LEU A 181 8.33 10.57 -14.67
C LEU A 181 6.87 10.74 -15.11
N ASP A 182 6.66 11.42 -16.22
CA ASP A 182 5.34 11.65 -16.79
C ASP A 182 4.65 10.33 -17.22
N PHE A 183 3.36 10.42 -17.54
CA PHE A 183 2.53 9.24 -17.80
C PHE A 183 3.00 8.45 -19.03
N GLU A 184 3.49 9.12 -20.10
CA GLU A 184 3.96 8.47 -21.32
C GLU A 184 5.25 7.68 -21.05
N ASN A 185 6.23 8.32 -20.42
CA ASN A 185 7.48 7.68 -20.02
C ASN A 185 7.27 6.58 -18.98
N LEU A 186 6.27 6.71 -18.10
CA LEU A 186 5.88 5.66 -17.16
C LEU A 186 5.39 4.41 -17.89
N ILE A 187 4.54 4.56 -18.92
CA ILE A 187 4.06 3.44 -19.74
C ILE A 187 5.24 2.75 -20.45
N GLU A 188 6.14 3.53 -21.09
CA GLU A 188 7.31 2.98 -21.76
C GLU A 188 8.21 2.20 -20.78
N LEU A 189 8.48 2.77 -19.60
CA LEU A 189 9.25 2.10 -18.54
C LEU A 189 8.63 0.74 -18.16
N LEU A 190 7.31 0.70 -17.96
CA LEU A 190 6.62 -0.53 -17.56
C LEU A 190 6.65 -1.60 -18.67
N LEU A 191 6.55 -1.18 -19.94
CA LEU A 191 6.67 -2.08 -21.10
C LEU A 191 8.09 -2.65 -21.19
N ASP A 192 9.11 -1.82 -21.06
CA ASP A 192 10.51 -2.24 -21.10
C ASP A 192 10.83 -3.22 -19.96
N GLN A 193 10.35 -2.94 -18.75
CA GLN A 193 10.48 -3.84 -17.60
C GLN A 193 9.79 -5.18 -17.83
N ALA A 194 8.60 -5.18 -18.44
CA ALA A 194 7.87 -6.41 -18.77
C ALA A 194 8.62 -7.26 -19.80
N ILE A 195 9.18 -6.63 -20.85
CA ILE A 195 9.98 -7.30 -21.87
C ILE A 195 11.26 -7.89 -21.26
N ALA A 196 11.96 -7.12 -20.42
CA ALA A 196 13.17 -7.58 -19.75
C ALA A 196 12.90 -8.78 -18.84
N LEU A 197 11.82 -8.73 -18.04
CA LEU A 197 11.41 -9.83 -17.18
C LEU A 197 11.02 -11.08 -17.98
N HIS A 198 10.28 -10.91 -19.09
CA HIS A 198 9.92 -12.00 -19.98
C HIS A 198 11.14 -12.68 -20.56
N ASN A 199 12.11 -11.90 -21.07
CA ASN A 199 13.35 -12.42 -21.65
C ASN A 199 14.16 -13.21 -20.62
N THR A 200 14.29 -12.70 -19.39
CA THR A 200 14.98 -13.38 -18.30
C THR A 200 14.31 -14.71 -17.97
N LYS A 201 12.99 -14.72 -17.82
CA LYS A 201 12.22 -15.96 -17.52
C LYS A 201 12.25 -16.97 -18.66
N SER A 202 12.18 -16.50 -19.91
CA SER A 202 12.21 -17.35 -21.11
C SER A 202 13.56 -18.03 -21.34
N ALA A 203 14.64 -17.46 -20.80
CA ALA A 203 15.97 -18.06 -20.85
C ALA A 203 16.16 -19.24 -19.88
N LEU A 204 15.24 -19.42 -18.93
CA LEU A 204 15.29 -20.52 -17.97
C LEU A 204 14.87 -21.84 -18.63
N SER A 205 15.61 -22.92 -18.35
CA SER A 205 15.24 -24.26 -18.84
C SER A 205 13.98 -24.75 -18.11
N THR A 206 12.95 -25.12 -18.90
CA THR A 206 11.69 -25.69 -18.39
C THR A 206 11.59 -27.19 -18.57
N SER A 207 12.61 -27.81 -19.19
CA SER A 207 12.72 -29.26 -19.43
C SER A 207 14.03 -29.81 -18.84
N ARG A 208 13.96 -31.02 -18.32
CA ARG A 208 15.13 -31.85 -17.99
C ARG A 208 15.50 -32.75 -19.13
#